data_120259a248173e6c8a7518bc873435bc
#
_entry.id   120259a248173e6c8a7518bc873435bc
#
_cell.length_a   1.000
_cell.length_b   1.000
_cell.length_c   1.000
_cell.angle_alpha   90.00
_cell.angle_beta   90.00
_cell.angle_gamma   90.00
#
_symmetry.space_group_name_H-M   'P 1'
#
loop_
_entity.id
_entity.type
_entity.pdbx_description
1 polymer ?
#
loop_
_entity_poly.entity_id
_entity_poly.type
_entity_poly.pdbx_seq_one_letter_code
_entity_poly.pdbx_strand_id
1 'polypeptide(L)'
;MSSLYSHSVVPVRPDLEAVHETAMSSFSDAGTWFNGSERKEIVALARRVRHREGLELTGFVDEVADIPLPSAVIELTQRVACDAGKIGKDFYEKIISEGLSVEQYVEVLGLVGRAVAIDTFCRALGFPMNALDVSRPGEPSSMRPKTATVQHAWVPTIPTGKQGGTDAATLYGDADFVANIYSALSLVPKEASLVMQMGQVQYMGADDFMNFEFRRTKQFSRAQLELVAARISALNNCFY
;
A
#
# COMPACT_ATOMS: atom_id res chain seq x y z
N MET A 1 -18.01 12.59 -11.58
CA MET A 1 -17.67 11.20 -11.20
C MET A 1 -18.63 10.79 -10.12
N SER A 2 -19.20 9.59 -10.15
CA SER A 2 -20.00 9.10 -9.03
C SER A 2 -19.05 8.81 -7.88
N SER A 3 -19.43 9.17 -6.64
CA SER A 3 -18.67 8.89 -5.42
C SER A 3 -18.39 7.37 -5.31
N LEU A 4 -17.16 7.01 -4.90
CA LEU A 4 -16.72 5.62 -4.75
C LEU A 4 -17.63 4.83 -3.79
N TYR A 5 -18.21 5.52 -2.82
CA TYR A 5 -19.06 4.95 -1.78
C TYR A 5 -20.50 5.48 -1.83
N SER A 6 -20.99 5.90 -3.03
CA SER A 6 -22.33 6.47 -3.21
C SER A 6 -23.48 5.54 -2.80
N HIS A 7 -23.25 4.23 -2.76
CA HIS A 7 -24.24 3.23 -2.34
C HIS A 7 -24.15 2.86 -0.86
N SER A 8 -23.26 3.54 -0.12
CA SER A 8 -23.05 3.27 1.29
C SER A 8 -24.22 3.74 2.15
N VAL A 9 -24.72 2.84 3.00
CA VAL A 9 -25.70 3.19 4.06
C VAL A 9 -25.01 3.87 5.27
N VAL A 10 -23.70 3.77 5.36
CA VAL A 10 -22.88 4.40 6.39
C VAL A 10 -22.11 5.56 5.74
N PRO A 11 -22.22 6.79 6.27
CA PRO A 11 -21.50 7.92 5.67
C PRO A 11 -19.99 7.71 5.78
N VAL A 12 -19.30 7.74 4.62
CA VAL A 12 -17.85 7.73 4.55
C VAL A 12 -17.35 9.19 4.56
N ARG A 13 -16.30 9.45 5.31
CA ARG A 13 -15.70 10.79 5.35
C ARG A 13 -15.15 11.17 3.98
N PRO A 14 -15.38 12.43 3.53
CA PRO A 14 -14.91 12.86 2.21
C PRO A 14 -13.39 12.76 1.99
N ASP A 15 -12.59 13.03 3.03
CA ASP A 15 -11.13 12.90 2.96
C ASP A 15 -10.68 11.45 2.76
N LEU A 16 -11.39 10.51 3.40
CA LEU A 16 -11.14 9.07 3.26
C LEU A 16 -11.51 8.58 1.85
N GLU A 17 -12.66 9.02 1.35
CA GLU A 17 -13.08 8.69 -0.01
C GLU A 17 -12.08 9.23 -1.05
N ALA A 18 -11.66 10.49 -0.92
CA ALA A 18 -10.71 11.11 -1.85
C ALA A 18 -9.36 10.38 -1.91
N VAL A 19 -8.83 9.95 -0.76
CA VAL A 19 -7.58 9.19 -0.75
C VAL A 19 -7.73 7.79 -1.32
N HIS A 20 -8.89 7.14 -1.14
CA HIS A 20 -9.20 5.87 -1.77
C HIS A 20 -9.38 6.00 -3.28
N GLU A 21 -10.07 7.04 -3.77
CA GLU A 21 -10.20 7.33 -5.20
C GLU A 21 -8.84 7.54 -5.85
N THR A 22 -7.96 8.30 -5.21
CA THR A 22 -6.58 8.50 -5.68
C THR A 22 -5.81 7.18 -5.77
N ALA A 23 -5.91 6.36 -4.75
CA ALA A 23 -5.24 5.06 -4.72
C ALA A 23 -5.79 4.11 -5.78
N MET A 24 -7.14 4.01 -5.91
CA MET A 24 -7.81 3.18 -6.91
C MET A 24 -7.42 3.57 -8.33
N SER A 25 -7.48 4.86 -8.64
CA SER A 25 -7.09 5.39 -9.96
C SER A 25 -5.64 5.04 -10.30
N SER A 26 -4.74 5.12 -9.31
CA SER A 26 -3.31 4.84 -9.49
C SER A 26 -2.99 3.39 -9.85
N PHE A 27 -3.88 2.44 -9.58
CA PHE A 27 -3.65 1.01 -9.90
C PHE A 27 -3.65 0.74 -11.41
N SER A 28 -4.28 1.60 -12.18
CA SER A 28 -4.39 1.48 -13.63
C SER A 28 -3.49 2.44 -14.41
N ASP A 29 -2.66 3.23 -13.71
CA ASP A 29 -1.64 4.13 -14.30
C ASP A 29 -0.28 3.46 -14.38
N ALA A 30 0.56 3.91 -15.30
CA ALA A 30 1.98 3.57 -15.28
C ALA A 30 2.62 4.01 -13.95
N GLY A 31 3.34 3.09 -13.36
CA GLY A 31 4.07 3.29 -12.12
C GLY A 31 5.50 3.74 -12.33
N THR A 32 6.35 3.28 -11.44
CA THR A 32 7.79 3.51 -11.57
C THR A 32 8.47 2.37 -12.35
N TRP A 33 8.04 1.12 -12.15
CA TRP A 33 8.68 -0.08 -12.71
C TRP A 33 7.73 -1.00 -13.48
N PHE A 34 6.42 -0.79 -13.34
CA PHE A 34 5.39 -1.52 -14.06
C PHE A 34 4.49 -0.56 -14.83
N ASN A 35 4.02 -0.96 -16.01
CA ASN A 35 3.01 -0.23 -16.75
C ASN A 35 1.61 -0.39 -16.14
N GLY A 36 0.63 0.37 -16.64
CA GLY A 36 -0.72 0.37 -16.07
C GLY A 36 -1.42 -0.99 -16.14
N SER A 37 -1.18 -1.77 -17.19
CA SER A 37 -1.79 -3.10 -17.35
C SER A 37 -1.18 -4.12 -16.38
N GLU A 38 0.14 -4.09 -16.20
CA GLU A 38 0.83 -4.95 -15.22
C GLU A 38 0.40 -4.61 -13.78
N ARG A 39 0.33 -3.34 -13.45
CA ARG A 39 -0.11 -2.89 -12.10
C ARG A 39 -1.54 -3.33 -11.81
N LYS A 40 -2.44 -3.15 -12.76
CA LYS A 40 -3.83 -3.60 -12.66
C LYS A 40 -3.89 -5.11 -12.45
N GLU A 41 -3.11 -5.88 -13.22
CA GLU A 41 -3.07 -7.34 -13.10
C GLU A 41 -2.49 -7.81 -11.76
N ILE A 42 -1.47 -7.15 -11.22
CA ILE A 42 -0.94 -7.43 -9.88
C ILE A 42 -2.05 -7.25 -8.82
N VAL A 43 -2.82 -6.18 -8.89
CA VAL A 43 -3.92 -5.95 -7.94
C VAL A 43 -5.04 -6.99 -8.12
N ALA A 44 -5.41 -7.29 -9.37
CA ALA A 44 -6.41 -8.31 -9.67
C ALA A 44 -5.98 -9.70 -9.18
N LEU A 45 -4.71 -10.06 -9.37
CA LEU A 45 -4.14 -11.30 -8.85
C LEU A 45 -4.22 -11.36 -7.33
N ALA A 46 -3.86 -10.28 -6.63
CA ALA A 46 -3.98 -10.19 -5.17
C ALA A 46 -5.41 -10.46 -4.71
N ARG A 47 -6.41 -9.88 -5.38
CA ARG A 47 -7.84 -10.11 -5.10
C ARG A 47 -8.26 -11.54 -5.35
N ARG A 48 -7.87 -12.14 -6.50
CA ARG A 48 -8.17 -13.54 -6.84
C ARG A 48 -7.62 -14.50 -5.79
N VAL A 49 -6.37 -14.29 -5.38
CA VAL A 49 -5.74 -15.16 -4.37
C VAL A 49 -6.43 -15.03 -3.02
N ARG A 50 -6.71 -13.82 -2.55
CA ARG A 50 -7.45 -13.59 -1.32
C ARG A 50 -8.84 -14.22 -1.34
N HIS A 51 -9.54 -14.14 -2.46
CA HIS A 51 -10.85 -14.79 -2.63
C HIS A 51 -10.75 -16.32 -2.53
N ARG A 52 -9.74 -16.94 -3.18
CA ARG A 52 -9.47 -18.39 -3.10
C ARG A 52 -9.16 -18.85 -1.67
N GLU A 53 -8.46 -18.02 -0.89
CA GLU A 53 -8.15 -18.28 0.52
C GLU A 53 -9.34 -18.03 1.47
N GLY A 54 -10.55 -17.86 0.94
CA GLY A 54 -11.77 -17.68 1.72
C GLY A 54 -11.95 -16.28 2.31
N LEU A 55 -11.15 -15.32 1.90
CA LEU A 55 -11.37 -13.91 2.21
C LEU A 55 -12.43 -13.39 1.24
N GLU A 56 -13.71 -13.64 1.56
CA GLU A 56 -14.82 -13.19 0.74
C GLU A 56 -14.79 -11.68 0.57
N LEU A 57 -14.73 -11.26 -0.69
CA LEU A 57 -14.87 -9.88 -1.10
C LEU A 57 -16.28 -9.73 -1.68
N THR A 58 -17.12 -8.94 -1.04
CA THR A 58 -18.49 -8.69 -1.50
C THR A 58 -18.45 -8.09 -2.91
N GLY A 59 -19.17 -8.69 -3.84
CA GLY A 59 -19.20 -8.22 -5.23
C GLY A 59 -17.91 -8.45 -6.00
N PHE A 60 -17.09 -9.44 -5.58
CA PHE A 60 -15.90 -9.82 -6.36
C PHE A 60 -16.31 -10.26 -7.77
N VAL A 61 -15.74 -9.60 -8.77
CA VAL A 61 -15.85 -9.95 -10.19
C VAL A 61 -14.44 -10.05 -10.73
N ASP A 62 -14.12 -11.17 -11.36
CA ASP A 62 -12.84 -11.41 -12.03
C ASP A 62 -12.90 -10.85 -13.46
N GLU A 63 -12.87 -9.52 -13.58
CA GLU A 63 -13.06 -8.84 -14.88
C GLU A 63 -11.75 -8.52 -15.62
N VAL A 64 -10.61 -8.87 -15.04
CA VAL A 64 -9.31 -8.44 -15.59
C VAL A 64 -8.81 -9.43 -16.60
N ALA A 65 -8.46 -8.93 -17.79
CA ALA A 65 -7.77 -9.72 -18.80
C ALA A 65 -6.47 -10.28 -18.24
N ASP A 66 -6.29 -11.58 -18.38
CA ASP A 66 -5.11 -12.29 -17.88
C ASP A 66 -3.91 -11.93 -18.76
N ILE A 67 -3.08 -11.00 -18.30
CA ILE A 67 -1.78 -10.73 -18.91
C ILE A 67 -0.70 -11.53 -18.18
N PRO A 68 0.26 -12.09 -18.89
CA PRO A 68 1.31 -12.88 -18.27
C PRO A 68 2.19 -11.98 -17.37
N LEU A 69 2.22 -12.33 -16.08
CA LEU A 69 3.19 -11.75 -15.13
C LEU A 69 4.37 -12.73 -14.93
N PRO A 70 5.59 -12.22 -14.68
CA PRO A 70 6.72 -13.08 -14.27
C PRO A 70 6.39 -13.90 -13.03
N SER A 71 6.92 -15.13 -12.94
CA SER A 71 6.66 -16.04 -11.81
C SER A 71 7.01 -15.43 -10.46
N ALA A 72 8.11 -14.70 -10.37
CA ALA A 72 8.53 -13.99 -9.16
C ALA A 72 7.52 -12.90 -8.73
N VAL A 73 6.91 -12.18 -9.68
CA VAL A 73 5.85 -11.20 -9.39
C VAL A 73 4.60 -11.91 -8.86
N ILE A 74 4.23 -13.05 -9.48
CA ILE A 74 3.07 -13.84 -9.06
C ILE A 74 3.29 -14.33 -7.62
N GLU A 75 4.42 -14.96 -7.33
CA GLU A 75 4.72 -15.50 -5.99
C GLU A 75 4.78 -14.40 -4.93
N LEU A 76 5.43 -13.27 -5.24
CA LEU A 76 5.48 -12.12 -4.35
C LEU A 76 4.08 -11.57 -4.06
N THR A 77 3.27 -11.36 -5.11
CA THR A 77 1.90 -10.86 -4.98
C THR A 77 1.05 -11.76 -4.08
N GLN A 78 1.11 -13.08 -4.28
CA GLN A 78 0.41 -14.07 -3.46
C GLN A 78 0.83 -13.99 -2.00
N ARG A 79 2.15 -13.93 -1.75
CA ARG A 79 2.71 -13.86 -0.38
C ARG A 79 2.29 -12.58 0.34
N VAL A 80 2.39 -11.43 -0.32
CA VAL A 80 2.00 -10.14 0.26
C VAL A 80 0.49 -10.09 0.52
N ALA A 81 -0.31 -10.61 -0.39
CA ALA A 81 -1.76 -10.55 -0.29
C ALA A 81 -2.35 -11.40 0.85
N CYS A 82 -1.75 -12.56 1.14
CA CYS A 82 -2.36 -13.55 2.03
C CYS A 82 -1.52 -13.88 3.26
N ASP A 83 -0.21 -13.70 3.22
CA ASP A 83 0.69 -14.22 4.25
C ASP A 83 1.95 -13.33 4.44
N ALA A 84 1.73 -12.02 4.46
CA ALA A 84 2.80 -11.01 4.56
C ALA A 84 3.67 -11.21 5.81
N GLY A 85 3.10 -11.74 6.90
CA GLY A 85 3.84 -12.02 8.13
C GLY A 85 4.95 -13.08 7.99
N LYS A 86 4.95 -13.85 6.89
CA LYS A 86 5.99 -14.83 6.57
C LYS A 86 7.02 -14.34 5.55
N ILE A 87 7.03 -13.05 5.23
CA ILE A 87 8.08 -12.46 4.39
C ILE A 87 9.32 -12.23 5.25
N GLY A 88 10.30 -13.11 5.08
CA GLY A 88 11.62 -12.99 5.69
C GLY A 88 12.70 -12.72 4.65
N LYS A 89 13.95 -12.62 5.13
CA LYS A 89 15.11 -12.36 4.26
C LYS A 89 15.30 -13.44 3.20
N ASP A 90 15.13 -14.72 3.58
CA ASP A 90 15.29 -15.84 2.65
C ASP A 90 14.29 -15.79 1.50
N PHE A 91 13.03 -15.41 1.79
CA PHE A 91 12.02 -15.23 0.76
C PHE A 91 12.38 -14.06 -0.16
N TYR A 92 12.82 -12.93 0.40
CA TYR A 92 13.28 -11.79 -0.39
C TYR A 92 14.45 -12.19 -1.31
N GLU A 93 15.50 -12.84 -0.78
CA GLU A 93 16.67 -13.27 -1.56
C GLU A 93 16.28 -14.24 -2.68
N LYS A 94 15.35 -15.16 -2.40
CA LYS A 94 14.77 -16.07 -3.41
C LYS A 94 14.14 -15.27 -4.55
N ILE A 95 13.21 -14.38 -4.25
CA ILE A 95 12.48 -13.58 -5.26
C ILE A 95 13.43 -12.74 -6.11
N ILE A 96 14.44 -12.12 -5.50
CA ILE A 96 15.44 -11.36 -6.25
C ILE A 96 16.30 -12.29 -7.13
N SER A 97 16.68 -13.47 -6.65
CA SER A 97 17.44 -14.45 -7.45
C SER A 97 16.66 -15.00 -8.66
N GLU A 98 15.34 -14.94 -8.62
CA GLU A 98 14.46 -15.32 -9.72
C GLU A 98 14.26 -14.20 -10.76
N GLY A 99 15.00 -13.09 -10.63
CA GLY A 99 15.10 -12.03 -11.62
C GLY A 99 14.23 -10.80 -11.37
N LEU A 100 13.53 -10.72 -10.23
CA LEU A 100 12.83 -9.50 -9.86
C LEU A 100 13.82 -8.44 -9.36
N SER A 101 13.71 -7.20 -9.84
CA SER A 101 14.51 -6.11 -9.27
C SER A 101 14.01 -5.71 -7.89
N VAL A 102 14.90 -5.12 -7.07
CA VAL A 102 14.53 -4.65 -5.73
C VAL A 102 13.45 -3.57 -5.80
N GLU A 103 13.51 -2.74 -6.81
CA GLU A 103 12.54 -1.68 -7.06
C GLU A 103 11.17 -2.24 -7.43
N GLN A 104 11.14 -3.25 -8.30
CA GLN A 104 9.89 -3.97 -8.64
C GLN A 104 9.30 -4.67 -7.41
N TYR A 105 10.15 -5.27 -6.59
CA TYR A 105 9.74 -5.86 -5.32
C TYR A 105 9.02 -4.83 -4.44
N VAL A 106 9.60 -3.64 -4.26
CA VAL A 106 8.99 -2.57 -3.44
C VAL A 106 7.70 -2.03 -4.07
N GLU A 107 7.64 -1.90 -5.40
CA GLU A 107 6.42 -1.45 -6.07
C GLU A 107 5.26 -2.44 -5.86
N VAL A 108 5.51 -3.76 -5.95
CA VAL A 108 4.49 -4.78 -5.64
C VAL A 108 4.00 -4.67 -4.20
N LEU A 109 4.90 -4.46 -3.23
CA LEU A 109 4.51 -4.26 -1.82
C LEU A 109 3.55 -3.07 -1.67
N GLY A 110 3.86 -1.94 -2.28
CA GLY A 110 3.04 -0.73 -2.24
C GLY A 110 1.67 -0.92 -2.90
N LEU A 111 1.65 -1.54 -4.08
CA LEU A 111 0.41 -1.85 -4.81
C LEU A 111 -0.52 -2.75 -4.02
N VAL A 112 -0.01 -3.92 -3.64
CA VAL A 112 -0.81 -4.95 -2.96
C VAL A 112 -1.25 -4.46 -1.58
N GLY A 113 -0.35 -3.80 -0.83
CA GLY A 113 -0.68 -3.27 0.48
C GLY A 113 -1.84 -2.26 0.45
N ARG A 114 -1.84 -1.33 -0.52
CA ARG A 114 -2.94 -0.37 -0.70
C ARG A 114 -4.24 -1.04 -1.15
N ALA A 115 -4.17 -1.97 -2.08
CA ALA A 115 -5.34 -2.72 -2.55
C ALA A 115 -5.99 -3.50 -1.40
N VAL A 116 -5.19 -4.23 -0.63
CA VAL A 116 -5.65 -4.99 0.55
C VAL A 116 -6.28 -4.07 1.61
N ALA A 117 -5.70 -2.88 1.83
CA ALA A 117 -6.25 -1.92 2.79
C ALA A 117 -7.64 -1.42 2.37
N ILE A 118 -7.83 -1.04 1.10
CA ILE A 118 -9.11 -0.57 0.56
C ILE A 118 -10.14 -1.70 0.53
N ASP A 119 -9.77 -2.88 0.05
CA ASP A 119 -10.67 -4.02 -0.02
C ASP A 119 -11.11 -4.50 1.38
N THR A 120 -10.20 -4.42 2.37
CA THR A 120 -10.51 -4.73 3.77
C THR A 120 -11.46 -3.68 4.37
N PHE A 121 -11.30 -2.41 4.03
CA PHE A 121 -12.23 -1.36 4.42
C PHE A 121 -13.64 -1.62 3.85
N CYS A 122 -13.73 -1.92 2.55
CA CYS A 122 -15.00 -2.26 1.91
C CYS A 122 -15.67 -3.47 2.60
N ARG A 123 -14.91 -4.54 2.81
CA ARG A 123 -15.39 -5.74 3.50
C ARG A 123 -15.88 -5.46 4.92
N ALA A 124 -15.14 -4.68 5.69
CA ALA A 124 -15.48 -4.36 7.09
C ALA A 124 -16.81 -3.61 7.22
N LEU A 125 -17.15 -2.82 6.19
CA LEU A 125 -18.40 -2.05 6.16
C LEU A 125 -19.51 -2.72 5.33
N GLY A 126 -19.27 -3.90 4.77
CA GLY A 126 -20.21 -4.60 3.92
C GLY A 126 -20.41 -3.94 2.56
N PHE A 127 -19.44 -3.14 2.09
CA PHE A 127 -19.49 -2.51 0.78
C PHE A 127 -19.03 -3.50 -0.30
N PRO A 128 -19.56 -3.36 -1.52
CA PRO A 128 -19.00 -4.08 -2.65
C PRO A 128 -17.56 -3.61 -2.90
N MET A 129 -16.73 -4.51 -3.42
CA MET A 129 -15.39 -4.18 -3.86
C MET A 129 -15.45 -3.21 -5.04
N ASN A 130 -14.60 -2.18 -5.00
CA ASN A 130 -14.54 -1.21 -6.09
C ASN A 130 -13.89 -1.84 -7.34
N ALA A 131 -14.51 -1.66 -8.50
CA ALA A 131 -13.96 -2.11 -9.78
C ALA A 131 -12.63 -1.40 -10.08
N LEU A 132 -11.72 -2.09 -10.76
CA LEU A 132 -10.49 -1.49 -11.26
C LEU A 132 -10.78 -0.73 -12.56
N ASP A 133 -10.22 0.46 -12.69
CA ASP A 133 -10.30 1.24 -13.91
C ASP A 133 -9.67 0.51 -15.11
N VAL A 134 -10.03 0.94 -16.31
CA VAL A 134 -9.30 0.55 -17.52
C VAL A 134 -7.87 1.07 -17.42
N SER A 135 -6.90 0.20 -17.73
CA SER A 135 -5.50 0.62 -17.70
C SER A 135 -5.23 1.74 -18.69
N ARG A 136 -4.50 2.76 -18.23
CA ARG A 136 -4.11 3.90 -19.05
C ARG A 136 -2.76 3.66 -19.71
N PRO A 137 -2.60 4.05 -20.99
CA PRO A 137 -1.30 3.96 -21.66
C PRO A 137 -0.25 4.79 -20.94
N GLY A 138 0.97 4.29 -20.89
CA GLY A 138 2.11 5.01 -20.30
C GLY A 138 3.26 4.05 -20.04
N GLU A 139 4.47 4.59 -20.10
CA GLU A 139 5.67 3.84 -19.78
C GLU A 139 6.08 4.07 -18.33
N PRO A 140 6.63 3.06 -17.65
CA PRO A 140 7.22 3.22 -16.32
C PRO A 140 8.32 4.28 -16.33
N SER A 141 8.39 5.11 -15.29
CA SER A 141 9.40 6.19 -15.23
C SER A 141 10.82 5.67 -15.00
N SER A 142 10.99 4.48 -14.49
CA SER A 142 12.25 3.83 -14.10
C SER A 142 13.13 4.70 -13.18
N MET A 143 12.51 5.60 -12.41
CA MET A 143 13.21 6.56 -11.58
C MET A 143 13.55 5.96 -10.22
N ARG A 144 14.84 5.88 -9.94
CA ARG A 144 15.38 5.41 -8.66
C ARG A 144 15.97 6.57 -7.87
N PRO A 145 15.62 6.72 -6.58
CA PRO A 145 16.24 7.71 -5.71
C PRO A 145 17.77 7.51 -5.63
N LYS A 146 18.52 8.59 -5.80
CA LYS A 146 20.00 8.52 -5.80
C LYS A 146 20.60 8.27 -4.43
N THR A 147 19.88 8.67 -3.38
CA THR A 147 20.34 8.57 -1.98
C THR A 147 19.90 7.28 -1.31
N ALA A 148 19.04 6.46 -1.99
CA ALA A 148 18.57 5.21 -1.42
C ALA A 148 19.72 4.24 -1.16
N THR A 149 19.83 3.78 0.09
CA THR A 149 20.85 2.85 0.56
C THR A 149 20.27 1.87 1.58
N VAL A 150 20.90 0.71 1.72
CA VAL A 150 20.50 -0.28 2.73
C VAL A 150 20.85 0.26 4.12
N GLN A 151 19.87 0.37 5.01
CA GLN A 151 20.03 0.92 6.36
C GLN A 151 19.63 -0.07 7.45
N HIS A 152 18.36 -0.44 7.53
CA HIS A 152 17.78 -1.19 8.64
C HIS A 152 17.39 -2.63 8.30
N ALA A 153 17.15 -2.90 7.02
CA ALA A 153 16.74 -4.20 6.52
C ALA A 153 17.48 -4.48 5.20
N TRP A 154 16.97 -5.38 4.39
CA TRP A 154 17.61 -5.80 3.13
C TRP A 154 17.23 -4.93 1.91
N VAL A 155 16.22 -4.10 2.03
CA VAL A 155 15.77 -3.19 0.97
C VAL A 155 16.40 -1.80 1.16
N PRO A 156 16.97 -1.18 0.10
CA PRO A 156 17.42 0.21 0.17
C PRO A 156 16.26 1.16 0.49
N THR A 157 16.52 2.15 1.34
CA THR A 157 15.57 3.21 1.73
C THR A 157 16.22 4.57 1.63
N ILE A 158 15.42 5.63 1.44
CA ILE A 158 15.91 7.01 1.47
C ILE A 158 16.19 7.38 2.95
N PRO A 159 17.42 7.79 3.30
CA PRO A 159 17.72 8.32 4.62
C PRO A 159 16.95 9.61 4.90
N THR A 160 16.67 9.91 6.17
CA THR A 160 16.10 11.21 6.58
C THR A 160 17.15 12.32 6.60
N GLY A 161 16.70 13.58 6.62
CA GLY A 161 17.54 14.75 6.78
C GLY A 161 18.59 14.92 5.69
N LYS A 162 19.77 15.40 6.08
CA LYS A 162 20.84 15.77 5.13
C LYS A 162 21.38 14.60 4.30
N GLN A 163 21.34 13.39 4.83
CA GLN A 163 21.83 12.20 4.13
C GLN A 163 20.93 11.81 2.95
N GLY A 164 19.63 12.05 3.08
CA GLY A 164 18.66 11.80 2.02
C GLY A 164 18.57 12.95 1.00
N GLY A 165 19.15 14.11 1.31
CA GLY A 165 19.23 15.25 0.38
C GLY A 165 17.88 15.61 -0.25
N THR A 166 17.89 15.86 -1.56
CA THR A 166 16.68 16.20 -2.33
C THR A 166 15.62 15.10 -2.32
N ASP A 167 16.03 13.83 -2.31
CA ASP A 167 15.09 12.71 -2.30
C ASP A 167 14.27 12.72 -0.99
N ALA A 168 14.95 12.92 0.16
CA ALA A 168 14.29 13.04 1.47
C ALA A 168 13.40 14.29 1.54
N ALA A 169 13.91 15.43 1.12
CA ALA A 169 13.14 16.68 1.14
C ALA A 169 11.87 16.59 0.31
N THR A 170 11.91 15.87 -0.82
CA THR A 170 10.75 15.68 -1.68
C THR A 170 9.73 14.71 -1.07
N LEU A 171 10.18 13.62 -0.44
CA LEU A 171 9.28 12.59 0.07
C LEU A 171 8.81 12.86 1.51
N TYR A 172 9.70 13.35 2.37
CA TYR A 172 9.48 13.49 3.81
C TYR A 172 9.39 14.95 4.29
N GLY A 173 9.68 15.92 3.40
CA GLY A 173 9.82 17.33 3.81
C GLY A 173 10.98 17.50 4.78
N ASP A 174 10.73 18.27 5.84
CA ASP A 174 11.70 18.58 6.90
C ASP A 174 11.68 17.56 8.06
N ALA A 175 11.07 16.38 7.87
CA ALA A 175 10.96 15.40 8.94
C ALA A 175 12.34 14.80 9.29
N ASP A 176 12.72 14.93 10.57
CA ASP A 176 13.92 14.30 11.12
C ASP A 176 13.74 12.80 11.39
N PHE A 177 12.50 12.38 11.54
CA PHE A 177 12.13 10.98 11.78
C PHE A 177 10.98 10.55 10.89
N VAL A 178 11.13 9.37 10.29
CA VAL A 178 10.09 8.72 9.50
C VAL A 178 9.95 7.27 10.00
N ALA A 179 8.74 6.88 10.35
CA ALA A 179 8.47 5.52 10.80
C ALA A 179 8.86 4.49 9.75
N ASN A 180 9.42 3.36 10.17
CA ASN A 180 9.92 2.31 9.26
C ASN A 180 8.86 1.81 8.28
N ILE A 181 7.59 1.79 8.67
CA ILE A 181 6.47 1.40 7.82
C ILE A 181 6.34 2.30 6.57
N TYR A 182 6.73 3.56 6.66
CA TYR A 182 6.73 4.49 5.53
C TYR A 182 8.06 4.48 4.78
N SER A 183 9.18 4.48 5.50
CA SER A 183 10.51 4.48 4.88
C SER A 183 10.79 3.19 4.10
N ALA A 184 10.22 2.05 4.49
CA ALA A 184 10.38 0.76 3.83
C ALA A 184 9.97 0.76 2.34
N LEU A 185 9.06 1.65 1.94
CA LEU A 185 8.63 1.80 0.54
C LEU A 185 9.35 2.91 -0.21
N SER A 186 10.26 3.64 0.43
CA SER A 186 10.85 4.87 -0.11
C SER A 186 11.75 4.66 -1.34
N LEU A 187 12.19 3.45 -1.61
CA LEU A 187 12.87 3.12 -2.87
C LEU A 187 11.98 3.40 -4.09
N VAL A 188 10.65 3.38 -3.91
CA VAL A 188 9.66 3.78 -4.91
C VAL A 188 8.82 4.92 -4.32
N PRO A 189 9.28 6.18 -4.40
CA PRO A 189 8.68 7.33 -3.71
C PRO A 189 7.20 7.53 -4.02
N LYS A 190 6.75 7.19 -5.23
CA LYS A 190 5.34 7.26 -5.61
C LYS A 190 4.48 6.33 -4.73
N GLU A 191 4.92 5.09 -4.50
CA GLU A 191 4.22 4.14 -3.65
C GLU A 191 4.27 4.55 -2.17
N ALA A 192 5.44 4.98 -1.70
CA ALA A 192 5.60 5.48 -0.33
C ALA A 192 4.66 6.67 -0.05
N SER A 193 4.61 7.65 -0.95
CA SER A 193 3.73 8.82 -0.82
C SER A 193 2.25 8.44 -0.74
N LEU A 194 1.79 7.53 -1.59
CA LEU A 194 0.39 7.07 -1.59
C LEU A 194 0.04 6.30 -0.30
N VAL A 195 0.94 5.47 0.20
CA VAL A 195 0.75 4.77 1.50
C VAL A 195 0.74 5.76 2.67
N MET A 196 1.63 6.76 2.66
CA MET A 196 1.66 7.81 3.69
C MET A 196 0.35 8.62 3.70
N GLN A 197 -0.15 9.04 2.54
CA GLN A 197 -1.42 9.77 2.41
C GLN A 197 -2.59 8.94 2.95
N MET A 198 -2.66 7.66 2.59
CA MET A 198 -3.69 6.76 3.14
C MET A 198 -3.57 6.62 4.65
N GLY A 199 -2.38 6.41 5.18
CA GLY A 199 -2.13 6.27 6.61
C GLY A 199 -2.54 7.50 7.41
N GLN A 200 -2.25 8.70 6.91
CA GLN A 200 -2.64 9.97 7.54
C GLN A 200 -4.16 10.09 7.69
N VAL A 201 -4.91 9.66 6.68
CA VAL A 201 -6.37 9.79 6.66
C VAL A 201 -7.05 8.61 7.35
N GLN A 202 -6.59 7.38 7.13
CA GLN A 202 -7.18 6.17 7.70
C GLN A 202 -6.88 6.01 9.20
N TYR A 203 -5.69 6.41 9.62
CA TYR A 203 -5.23 6.24 10.99
C TYR A 203 -4.91 7.58 11.65
N MET A 204 -3.71 8.11 11.46
CA MET A 204 -3.22 9.31 12.17
C MET A 204 -2.14 10.01 11.36
N GLY A 205 -2.18 11.33 11.33
CA GLY A 205 -1.13 12.15 10.73
C GLY A 205 0.14 12.16 11.57
N ALA A 206 1.28 12.46 10.96
CA ALA A 206 2.56 12.54 11.67
C ALA A 206 2.53 13.56 12.83
N ASP A 207 1.89 14.71 12.61
CA ASP A 207 1.76 15.78 13.60
C ASP A 207 0.90 15.36 14.81
N ASP A 208 0.00 14.41 14.62
CA ASP A 208 -0.90 13.91 15.65
C ASP A 208 -0.26 12.83 16.53
N PHE A 209 0.87 12.26 16.10
CA PHE A 209 1.50 11.12 16.80
C PHE A 209 1.90 11.44 18.24
N MET A 210 2.38 12.66 18.51
CA MET A 210 2.76 13.12 19.85
C MET A 210 1.60 13.79 20.60
N ASN A 211 0.44 13.94 19.96
CA ASN A 211 -0.74 14.55 20.58
C ASN A 211 -1.58 13.47 21.27
N PHE A 212 -1.39 13.27 22.57
CA PHE A 212 -2.12 12.27 23.36
C PHE A 212 -3.62 12.60 23.52
N GLU A 213 -4.02 13.86 23.27
CA GLU A 213 -5.41 14.28 23.26
C GLU A 213 -6.07 14.20 21.88
N PHE A 214 -5.34 13.67 20.90
CA PHE A 214 -5.83 13.52 19.54
C PHE A 214 -7.17 12.76 19.51
N ARG A 215 -8.11 13.28 18.74
CA ARG A 215 -9.41 12.65 18.47
C ARG A 215 -9.76 12.78 17.00
N ARG A 216 -9.79 11.67 16.30
CA ARG A 216 -10.27 11.67 14.90
C ARG A 216 -11.74 12.10 14.84
N THR A 217 -12.55 11.67 15.81
CA THR A 217 -13.94 12.07 16.01
C THR A 217 -14.17 12.35 17.49
N LYS A 218 -15.29 13.01 17.82
CA LYS A 218 -15.66 13.23 19.23
C LYS A 218 -15.94 11.91 20.01
N GLN A 219 -16.22 10.83 19.30
CA GLN A 219 -16.65 9.56 19.89
C GLN A 219 -15.48 8.66 20.29
N PHE A 220 -14.31 8.81 19.67
CA PHE A 220 -13.16 7.94 19.91
C PHE A 220 -11.97 8.73 20.47
N SER A 221 -11.52 8.29 21.64
CA SER A 221 -10.25 8.76 22.20
C SER A 221 -9.07 8.09 21.47
N ARG A 222 -7.90 8.72 21.59
CA ARG A 222 -6.67 8.11 21.08
C ARG A 222 -6.42 6.74 21.69
N ALA A 223 -6.62 6.55 22.99
CA ALA A 223 -6.43 5.26 23.64
C ALA A 223 -7.30 4.15 23.04
N GLN A 224 -8.53 4.47 22.65
CA GLN A 224 -9.40 3.49 21.96
C GLN A 224 -8.90 3.18 20.56
N LEU A 225 -8.42 4.19 19.81
CA LEU A 225 -7.85 4.00 18.47
C LEU A 225 -6.60 3.11 18.53
N GLU A 226 -5.69 3.40 19.48
CA GLU A 226 -4.47 2.62 19.70
C GLU A 226 -4.76 1.17 20.16
N LEU A 227 -5.77 0.98 20.98
CA LEU A 227 -6.18 -0.37 21.39
C LEU A 227 -6.64 -1.22 20.20
N VAL A 228 -7.40 -0.63 19.27
CA VAL A 228 -7.82 -1.31 18.03
C VAL A 228 -6.61 -1.60 17.15
N ALA A 229 -5.72 -0.63 16.96
CA ALA A 229 -4.50 -0.81 16.15
C ALA A 229 -3.59 -1.90 16.74
N ALA A 230 -3.35 -1.90 18.04
CA ALA A 230 -2.58 -2.92 18.74
C ALA A 230 -3.21 -4.32 18.61
N ARG A 231 -4.55 -4.41 18.69
CA ARG A 231 -5.26 -5.68 18.52
C ARG A 231 -5.13 -6.21 17.10
N ILE A 232 -5.24 -5.34 16.09
CA ILE A 232 -5.06 -5.70 14.67
C ILE A 232 -3.62 -6.20 14.44
N SER A 233 -2.63 -5.49 14.98
CA SER A 233 -1.22 -5.89 14.89
C SER A 233 -0.97 -7.26 15.51
N ALA A 234 -1.51 -7.52 16.69
CA ALA A 234 -1.40 -8.81 17.37
C ALA A 234 -2.05 -9.96 16.57
N LEU A 235 -3.22 -9.71 15.95
CA LEU A 235 -3.90 -10.70 15.11
C LEU A 235 -3.14 -11.04 13.84
N ASN A 236 -2.39 -10.08 13.31
CA ASN A 236 -1.57 -10.24 12.11
C ASN A 236 -0.13 -10.69 12.41
N ASN A 237 0.20 -11.01 13.67
CA ASN A 237 1.57 -11.30 14.10
C ASN A 237 2.57 -10.20 13.67
N CYS A 238 2.13 -8.96 13.67
CA CYS A 238 2.96 -7.81 13.35
C CYS A 238 3.91 -7.54 14.51
N PHE A 239 5.20 -7.59 14.26
CA PHE A 239 6.22 -7.34 15.27
C PHE A 239 6.42 -5.84 15.55
N TYR A 240 6.07 -4.97 14.62
CA TYR A 240 6.29 -3.53 14.66
C TYR A 240 5.26 -2.79 15.53
#